data_be6417411b7d530947e9a5448e2b469f
#
_entry.id   be6417411b7d530947e9a5448e2b469f
#
_cell.length_a   1.000
_cell.length_b   1.000
_cell.length_c   1.000
_cell.angle_alpha   90.00
_cell.angle_beta   90.00
_cell.angle_gamma   90.00
#
_symmetry.space_group_name_H-M   'P 1'
#
loop_
_entity.id
_entity.type
_entity.pdbx_description
1 polymer ?
#
loop_
_entity_poly.entity_id
_entity_poly.type
_entity_poly.pdbx_seq_one_letter_code
_entity_poly.pdbx_strand_id
1 'polypeptide(L)'
;NHCVECQLDYLDPDLTQTYVIPLQPVAAVALQPRVGRSGVGVAFSGVKLEASAPVQDILSAHTLAPFDDCGGHVNLHVGYHLHAVTDCLSEVVQTTSDSPMVGLALDGYPIHSRLRDIEGDLDVCRGHATDTQDYHYHVNDPGANAILGCHKAQTGCVLNSSDDVCDASQSERRGPPQGAGDRRGPPRGEEGRPPPR
;
A
#
# COMPACT_ATOMS: atom_id res chain seq x y z
N ASN A 1 -18.82 -2.88 11.81
CA ASN A 1 -18.39 -3.84 10.78
C ASN A 1 -19.22 -3.63 9.52
N HIS A 2 -18.88 -2.60 8.75
CA HIS A 2 -19.67 -2.27 7.58
C HIS A 2 -18.94 -2.75 6.35
N CYS A 3 -19.29 -3.93 5.86
CA CYS A 3 -18.97 -4.34 4.51
C CYS A 3 -17.72 -5.19 4.22
N VAL A 4 -16.97 -5.69 5.16
CA VAL A 4 -16.08 -6.83 4.85
C VAL A 4 -16.94 -8.01 4.34
N GLU A 5 -18.10 -8.21 4.91
CA GLU A 5 -19.07 -9.23 4.45
C GLU A 5 -19.58 -9.01 3.02
N CYS A 6 -19.71 -7.74 2.58
CA CYS A 6 -20.12 -7.45 1.20
C CYS A 6 -19.05 -7.79 0.17
N GLN A 7 -17.79 -7.98 0.59
CA GLN A 7 -16.65 -8.21 -0.29
C GLN A 7 -16.09 -9.62 -0.16
N LEU A 8 -16.69 -10.47 0.65
CA LEU A 8 -16.26 -11.87 0.80
C LEU A 8 -16.23 -12.63 -0.54
N ASP A 9 -17.15 -12.29 -1.46
CA ASP A 9 -17.17 -12.86 -2.80
C ASP A 9 -15.91 -12.53 -3.64
N TYR A 10 -15.13 -11.54 -3.20
CA TYR A 10 -13.86 -11.14 -3.81
C TYR A 10 -12.65 -11.76 -3.13
N LEU A 11 -12.83 -12.52 -2.08
CA LEU A 11 -11.76 -13.20 -1.38
C LEU A 11 -11.42 -14.50 -2.12
N ASP A 12 -10.30 -14.51 -2.82
CA ASP A 12 -9.71 -15.73 -3.39
C ASP A 12 -8.88 -16.42 -2.30
N PRO A 13 -9.29 -17.59 -1.79
CA PRO A 13 -8.55 -18.30 -0.74
C PRO A 13 -7.20 -18.83 -1.22
N ASP A 14 -7.00 -18.95 -2.53
CA ASP A 14 -5.75 -19.44 -3.14
C ASP A 14 -4.81 -18.28 -3.51
N LEU A 15 -5.22 -17.04 -3.30
CA LEU A 15 -4.39 -15.87 -3.59
C LEU A 15 -3.19 -15.85 -2.67
N THR A 16 -2.01 -15.92 -3.26
CA THR A 16 -0.73 -15.80 -2.55
C THR A 16 0.11 -14.70 -3.16
N GLN A 17 0.85 -14.00 -2.32
CA GLN A 17 1.83 -13.00 -2.75
C GLN A 17 3.16 -13.29 -2.07
N THR A 18 4.24 -13.20 -2.82
CA THR A 18 5.59 -13.34 -2.29
C THR A 18 6.24 -11.97 -2.14
N TYR A 19 6.67 -11.65 -0.93
CA TYR A 19 7.41 -10.43 -0.63
C TYR A 19 8.90 -10.73 -0.63
N VAL A 20 9.65 -10.02 -1.46
CA VAL A 20 11.12 -10.03 -1.47
C VAL A 20 11.58 -8.74 -0.84
N ILE A 21 12.07 -8.81 0.39
CA ILE A 21 12.45 -7.66 1.20
C ILE A 21 13.96 -7.70 1.45
N PRO A 22 14.71 -6.58 1.24
CA PRO A 22 16.12 -6.52 1.55
C PRO A 22 16.39 -6.83 3.03
N LEU A 23 17.33 -7.71 3.32
CA LEU A 23 17.78 -7.98 4.69
C LEU A 23 18.55 -6.80 5.29
N GLN A 24 19.20 -6.03 4.43
CA GLN A 24 19.89 -4.80 4.80
C GLN A 24 19.40 -3.69 3.87
N PRO A 25 18.84 -2.60 4.41
CA PRO A 25 18.39 -1.48 3.61
C PRO A 25 19.52 -0.86 2.79
N VAL A 26 19.27 -0.64 1.51
CA VAL A 26 20.20 -0.01 0.58
C VAL A 26 19.73 1.41 0.29
N ALA A 27 20.58 2.40 0.51
CA ALA A 27 20.20 3.78 0.30
C ALA A 27 19.61 4.01 -1.10
N ALA A 28 18.45 4.65 -1.18
CA ALA A 28 17.88 5.07 -2.44
C ALA A 28 18.67 6.26 -3.02
N VAL A 29 18.75 6.34 -4.36
CA VAL A 29 19.40 7.48 -5.05
C VAL A 29 18.61 8.78 -4.77
N ALA A 30 17.30 8.66 -4.65
CA ALA A 30 16.40 9.75 -4.25
C ALA A 30 15.23 9.18 -3.46
N LEU A 31 14.74 9.93 -2.47
CA LEU A 31 13.51 9.55 -1.77
C LEU A 31 12.36 9.49 -2.76
N GLN A 32 11.61 8.41 -2.74
CA GLN A 32 10.36 8.34 -3.48
C GLN A 32 9.35 9.29 -2.79
N PRO A 33 8.73 10.20 -3.54
CA PRO A 33 7.85 11.22 -2.94
C PRO A 33 6.58 10.63 -2.32
N ARG A 34 6.29 9.36 -2.62
CA ARG A 34 5.14 8.60 -2.12
C ARG A 34 5.46 7.12 -2.14
N VAL A 35 4.73 6.37 -1.32
CA VAL A 35 4.72 4.91 -1.41
C VAL A 35 4.17 4.50 -2.78
N GLY A 36 4.90 3.62 -3.47
CA GLY A 36 4.55 3.14 -4.80
C GLY A 36 3.38 2.14 -4.78
N ARG A 37 2.97 1.68 -5.96
CA ARG A 37 1.88 0.69 -6.14
C ARG A 37 2.15 -0.67 -5.51
N SER A 38 3.40 -0.99 -5.21
CA SER A 38 3.74 -2.22 -4.47
C SER A 38 3.32 -2.18 -3.01
N GLY A 39 2.89 -1.02 -2.52
CA GLY A 39 2.46 -0.81 -1.15
C GLY A 39 3.60 -0.44 -0.21
N VAL A 40 3.29 -0.44 1.06
CA VAL A 40 4.22 -0.11 2.16
C VAL A 40 5.09 -1.31 2.51
N GLY A 41 4.47 -2.47 2.68
CA GLY A 41 5.12 -3.65 3.21
C GLY A 41 4.13 -4.71 3.63
N VAL A 42 4.51 -5.51 4.60
CA VAL A 42 3.71 -6.61 5.12
C VAL A 42 3.73 -6.62 6.65
N ALA A 43 2.56 -6.79 7.26
CA ALA A 43 2.42 -7.02 8.69
C ALA A 43 2.86 -8.45 9.06
N PHE A 44 3.20 -8.71 10.32
CA PHE A 44 3.56 -10.06 10.78
C PHE A 44 2.43 -11.07 10.63
N SER A 45 1.18 -10.62 10.63
CA SER A 45 0.01 -11.44 10.31
C SER A 45 -0.06 -11.90 8.85
N GLY A 46 0.87 -11.46 7.98
CA GLY A 46 0.84 -11.69 6.54
C GLY A 46 -0.04 -10.72 5.76
N VAL A 47 -0.76 -9.83 6.43
CA VAL A 47 -1.62 -8.85 5.77
C VAL A 47 -0.78 -7.77 5.09
N LYS A 48 -1.10 -7.48 3.84
CA LYS A 48 -0.46 -6.41 3.07
C LYS A 48 -0.76 -5.04 3.68
N LEU A 49 0.27 -4.24 3.83
CA LEU A 49 0.18 -2.82 4.13
C LEU A 49 0.26 -2.04 2.81
N GLU A 50 -0.86 -1.42 2.42
CA GLU A 50 -1.00 -0.81 1.09
C GLU A 50 -0.69 0.69 1.14
N ALA A 51 -0.46 1.28 -0.02
CA ALA A 51 -0.37 2.72 -0.19
C ALA A 51 -1.71 3.40 0.13
N SER A 52 -1.73 4.73 0.08
CA SER A 52 -2.96 5.52 0.27
C SER A 52 -4.10 5.00 -0.59
N ALA A 53 -5.29 4.88 -0.02
CA ALA A 53 -6.47 4.49 -0.77
C ALA A 53 -6.79 5.55 -1.84
N PRO A 54 -7.13 5.15 -3.07
CA PRO A 54 -7.45 6.07 -4.16
C PRO A 54 -8.86 6.65 -3.99
N VAL A 55 -9.04 7.50 -2.99
CA VAL A 55 -10.36 8.04 -2.58
C VAL A 55 -11.13 8.66 -3.74
N GLN A 56 -10.45 9.39 -4.65
CA GLN A 56 -11.12 10.02 -5.78
C GLN A 56 -11.66 8.99 -6.78
N ASP A 57 -10.92 7.92 -7.03
CA ASP A 57 -11.36 6.84 -7.92
C ASP A 57 -12.54 6.08 -7.29
N ILE A 58 -12.47 5.86 -5.98
CA ILE A 58 -13.55 5.22 -5.22
C ILE A 58 -14.83 6.08 -5.29
N LEU A 59 -14.73 7.39 -5.04
CA LEU A 59 -15.87 8.29 -5.08
C LEU A 59 -16.44 8.45 -6.50
N SER A 60 -15.59 8.52 -7.52
CA SER A 60 -16.02 8.66 -8.92
C SER A 60 -16.73 7.42 -9.46
N ALA A 61 -16.37 6.26 -8.98
CA ALA A 61 -17.02 5.00 -9.32
C ALA A 61 -18.33 4.78 -8.55
N HIS A 62 -18.75 5.70 -7.69
CA HIS A 62 -19.89 5.56 -6.78
C HIS A 62 -19.82 4.30 -5.90
N THR A 63 -18.64 3.74 -5.77
CA THR A 63 -18.36 2.63 -4.86
C THR A 63 -17.75 3.21 -3.60
N LEU A 64 -18.46 3.13 -2.51
CA LEU A 64 -17.84 3.18 -1.21
C LEU A 64 -17.15 1.83 -1.06
N ALA A 65 -15.82 1.79 -1.18
CA ALA A 65 -15.07 0.68 -0.65
C ALA A 65 -15.07 0.88 0.87
N PRO A 66 -15.94 0.22 1.59
CA PRO A 66 -16.06 0.45 3.02
C PRO A 66 -14.86 -0.23 3.65
N PHE A 67 -14.04 0.58 4.30
CA PHE A 67 -13.04 0.07 5.21
C PHE A 67 -13.74 -0.52 6.43
N ASP A 68 -13.21 -1.62 6.92
CA ASP A 68 -13.60 -2.13 8.23
C ASP A 68 -13.00 -1.26 9.36
N ASP A 69 -13.31 -1.62 10.60
CA ASP A 69 -12.81 -0.90 11.78
C ASP A 69 -11.29 -0.99 11.93
N CYS A 70 -10.65 -1.90 11.20
CA CYS A 70 -9.20 -2.09 11.19
C CYS A 70 -8.49 -1.26 10.10
N GLY A 71 -9.24 -0.57 9.26
CA GLY A 71 -8.70 0.25 8.17
C GLY A 71 -8.36 -0.54 6.92
N GLY A 72 -8.97 -1.72 6.75
CA GLY A 72 -8.75 -2.61 5.63
C GLY A 72 -10.00 -2.89 4.81
N HIS A 73 -9.80 -3.50 3.67
CA HIS A 73 -10.83 -4.06 2.81
C HIS A 73 -10.28 -5.16 1.89
N VAL A 74 -11.18 -5.81 1.15
CA VAL A 74 -10.82 -6.86 0.18
C VAL A 74 -10.89 -6.31 -1.24
N ASN A 75 -9.97 -6.72 -2.11
CA ASN A 75 -10.13 -6.61 -3.56
C ASN A 75 -9.63 -7.88 -4.28
N LEU A 76 -10.00 -8.01 -5.55
CA LEU A 76 -9.72 -9.20 -6.36
C LEU A 76 -8.23 -9.49 -6.60
N HIS A 77 -7.37 -8.45 -6.51
CA HIS A 77 -5.97 -8.57 -6.95
C HIS A 77 -5.00 -8.79 -5.80
N VAL A 78 -5.33 -8.31 -4.63
CA VAL A 78 -4.44 -8.34 -3.47
C VAL A 78 -5.09 -8.98 -2.24
N GLY A 79 -6.35 -9.39 -2.34
CA GLY A 79 -7.10 -9.91 -1.20
C GLY A 79 -7.37 -8.84 -0.15
N TYR A 80 -7.39 -9.25 1.11
CA TYR A 80 -7.53 -8.33 2.23
C TYR A 80 -6.23 -7.56 2.46
N HIS A 81 -6.31 -6.23 2.58
CA HIS A 81 -5.17 -5.35 2.81
C HIS A 81 -5.56 -4.14 3.64
N LEU A 82 -4.58 -3.48 4.25
CA LEU A 82 -4.77 -2.34 5.14
C LEU A 82 -4.26 -1.05 4.47
N HIS A 83 -5.05 0.03 4.60
CA HIS A 83 -4.64 1.41 4.26
C HIS A 83 -4.36 2.26 5.50
N ALA A 84 -4.66 1.71 6.68
CA ALA A 84 -4.32 2.27 7.98
C ALA A 84 -3.93 1.13 8.92
N VAL A 85 -3.17 1.43 9.95
CA VAL A 85 -2.85 0.49 11.02
C VAL A 85 -3.51 0.99 12.30
N THR A 86 -4.36 0.15 12.85
CA THR A 86 -5.08 0.38 14.11
C THR A 86 -4.66 -0.67 15.14
N ASP A 87 -5.29 -0.67 16.29
CA ASP A 87 -5.06 -1.67 17.34
C ASP A 87 -5.58 -3.08 16.97
N CYS A 88 -6.07 -3.27 15.74
CA CYS A 88 -6.52 -4.58 15.24
C CYS A 88 -5.38 -5.56 14.93
N LEU A 89 -4.15 -5.08 14.70
CA LEU A 89 -3.03 -5.98 14.50
C LEU A 89 -2.60 -6.58 15.84
N SER A 90 -2.93 -7.83 16.05
CA SER A 90 -2.59 -8.58 17.28
C SER A 90 -1.20 -9.21 17.24
N GLU A 91 -0.70 -9.50 16.04
CA GLU A 91 0.62 -10.08 15.85
C GLU A 91 1.68 -8.98 15.79
N VAL A 92 2.15 -8.58 16.97
CA VAL A 92 3.18 -7.55 17.15
C VAL A 92 4.37 -8.12 17.90
N VAL A 93 5.57 -7.66 17.56
CA VAL A 93 6.79 -8.00 18.29
C VAL A 93 7.07 -6.90 19.30
N GLN A 94 7.05 -7.25 20.58
CA GLN A 94 7.47 -6.32 21.62
C GLN A 94 8.97 -6.09 21.51
N THR A 95 9.35 -4.86 21.40
CA THR A 95 10.76 -4.43 21.35
C THR A 95 11.11 -3.63 22.59
N THR A 96 12.39 -3.34 22.78
CA THR A 96 12.84 -2.41 23.83
C THR A 96 12.65 -0.95 23.42
N SER A 97 12.08 -0.72 22.25
CA SER A 97 11.82 0.61 21.70
C SER A 97 10.53 1.22 22.25
N ASP A 98 10.27 2.40 21.81
CA ASP A 98 9.14 3.26 22.16
C ASP A 98 7.76 2.68 21.77
N SER A 99 7.72 1.73 20.84
CA SER A 99 6.47 1.06 20.45
C SER A 99 6.70 -0.33 19.81
N PRO A 100 5.68 -1.21 19.83
CA PRO A 100 5.79 -2.54 19.24
C PRO A 100 6.03 -2.49 17.73
N MET A 101 6.78 -3.44 17.21
CA MET A 101 6.96 -3.66 15.79
C MET A 101 5.77 -4.43 15.22
N VAL A 102 5.18 -3.95 14.13
CA VAL A 102 3.97 -4.50 13.50
C VAL A 102 4.23 -5.21 12.19
N GLY A 103 5.38 -4.97 11.56
CA GLY A 103 5.73 -5.57 10.27
C GLY A 103 7.04 -5.05 9.69
N LEU A 104 7.23 -5.32 8.41
CA LEU A 104 8.41 -4.91 7.63
C LEU A 104 7.99 -4.08 6.42
N ALA A 105 8.69 -2.97 6.20
CA ALA A 105 8.55 -2.18 4.99
C ALA A 105 9.26 -2.87 3.81
N LEU A 106 8.83 -2.58 2.58
CA LEU A 106 9.42 -3.16 1.38
C LEU A 106 10.90 -2.80 1.20
N ASP A 107 11.38 -1.75 1.83
CA ASP A 107 12.79 -1.35 1.80
C ASP A 107 13.65 -1.95 2.92
N GLY A 108 13.07 -2.86 3.72
CA GLY A 108 13.78 -3.63 4.74
C GLY A 108 13.79 -3.01 6.14
N TYR A 109 13.29 -1.80 6.30
CA TYR A 109 13.19 -1.21 7.62
C TYR A 109 12.00 -1.75 8.41
N PRO A 110 12.12 -1.88 9.75
CA PRO A 110 11.02 -2.21 10.62
C PRO A 110 9.92 -1.15 10.59
N ILE A 111 8.67 -1.61 10.73
CA ILE A 111 7.52 -0.73 10.93
C ILE A 111 7.00 -0.95 12.34
N HIS A 112 6.93 0.11 13.11
CA HIS A 112 6.43 0.15 14.47
C HIS A 112 5.04 0.78 14.55
N SER A 113 4.33 0.50 15.63
CA SER A 113 3.08 1.16 15.95
C SER A 113 3.25 2.68 16.04
N ARG A 114 2.13 3.39 16.00
CA ARG A 114 2.12 4.85 16.09
C ARG A 114 2.73 5.35 17.40
N LEU A 115 3.58 6.37 17.30
CA LEU A 115 4.00 7.18 18.45
C LEU A 115 2.89 8.16 18.81
N ARG A 116 2.47 8.16 20.07
CA ARG A 116 1.41 9.06 20.54
C ARG A 116 1.92 10.43 20.96
N ASP A 117 3.16 10.51 21.46
CA ASP A 117 3.66 11.69 22.15
C ASP A 117 4.89 12.36 21.50
N ILE A 118 5.50 11.81 20.44
CA ILE A 118 6.78 12.28 19.89
C ILE A 118 6.72 12.40 18.35
N GLU A 119 5.62 12.87 17.80
CA GLU A 119 5.50 13.02 16.32
C GLU A 119 6.49 14.04 15.72
N GLY A 120 7.07 14.92 16.56
CA GLY A 120 8.00 15.97 16.11
C GLY A 120 9.38 15.49 15.66
N ASP A 121 9.78 14.27 16.01
CA ASP A 121 11.11 13.73 15.73
C ASP A 121 11.17 12.81 14.50
N LEU A 122 10.02 12.58 13.86
CA LEU A 122 9.95 11.75 12.68
C LEU A 122 10.25 12.54 11.39
N ASP A 123 10.99 11.93 10.49
CA ASP A 123 11.24 12.52 9.17
C ASP A 123 9.99 12.46 8.27
N VAL A 124 10.11 12.97 7.05
CA VAL A 124 9.02 13.01 6.07
C VAL A 124 8.48 11.63 5.70
N CYS A 125 9.28 10.57 5.82
CA CYS A 125 8.86 9.18 5.61
C CYS A 125 8.22 8.56 6.86
N ARG A 126 8.17 9.27 7.98
CA ARG A 126 7.70 8.85 9.29
C ARG A 126 8.65 7.88 9.99
N GLY A 127 9.94 8.05 9.79
CA GLY A 127 10.97 7.26 10.45
C GLY A 127 11.96 8.09 11.21
N HIS A 128 12.65 7.45 12.12
CA HIS A 128 13.79 7.99 12.85
C HIS A 128 14.77 6.89 13.28
N ALA A 129 15.92 7.30 13.78
CA ALA A 129 16.82 6.44 14.54
C ALA A 129 16.96 7.03 15.95
N THR A 130 17.15 6.19 16.95
CA THR A 130 17.40 6.59 18.34
C THR A 130 18.80 6.16 18.77
N ASP A 131 19.22 6.55 19.96
CA ASP A 131 20.52 6.13 20.52
C ASP A 131 20.62 4.61 20.74
N THR A 132 19.47 3.93 20.81
CA THR A 132 19.39 2.50 21.13
C THR A 132 18.82 1.65 20.00
N GLN A 133 18.38 2.26 18.92
CA GLN A 133 17.74 1.54 17.81
C GLN A 133 18.05 2.21 16.46
N ASP A 134 18.40 1.36 15.49
CA ASP A 134 18.59 1.77 14.10
C ASP A 134 17.31 2.37 13.51
N TYR A 135 17.43 2.94 12.31
CA TYR A 135 16.31 3.56 11.62
C TYR A 135 15.12 2.61 11.48
N HIS A 136 13.94 3.10 11.84
CA HIS A 136 12.65 2.40 11.74
C HIS A 136 11.52 3.40 11.47
N TYR A 137 10.39 2.89 11.00
CA TYR A 137 9.20 3.68 10.72
C TYR A 137 8.18 3.56 11.85
N HIS A 138 7.33 4.59 11.96
CA HIS A 138 6.12 4.58 12.77
C HIS A 138 4.91 4.83 11.90
N VAL A 139 3.88 3.97 12.05
CA VAL A 139 2.65 4.15 11.29
C VAL A 139 1.99 5.48 11.60
N ASN A 140 1.32 6.04 10.60
CA ASN A 140 0.64 7.31 10.70
C ASN A 140 -0.68 7.20 11.49
N ASP A 141 -1.30 8.35 11.72
CA ASP A 141 -2.68 8.41 12.18
C ASP A 141 -3.59 7.65 11.21
N PRO A 142 -4.50 6.78 11.69
CA PRO A 142 -5.41 6.05 10.82
C PRO A 142 -6.26 6.95 9.91
N GLY A 143 -6.55 8.17 10.32
CA GLY A 143 -7.28 9.13 9.52
C GLY A 143 -6.47 9.81 8.40
N ALA A 144 -5.15 9.58 8.33
CA ALA A 144 -4.29 10.25 7.36
C ALA A 144 -4.34 9.66 5.94
N ASN A 145 -5.01 8.52 5.75
CA ASN A 145 -5.02 7.77 4.48
C ASN A 145 -3.58 7.52 3.96
N ALA A 146 -2.67 7.19 4.84
CA ALA A 146 -1.29 6.84 4.52
C ALA A 146 -0.66 6.15 5.73
N ILE A 147 -0.14 4.94 5.57
CA ILE A 147 0.58 4.24 6.64
C ILE A 147 1.96 4.86 6.83
N LEU A 148 2.71 5.04 5.75
CA LEU A 148 4.00 5.74 5.71
C LEU A 148 3.97 6.89 4.72
N GLY A 149 4.91 7.85 4.85
CA GLY A 149 5.07 8.95 3.91
C GLY A 149 5.81 8.54 2.63
N CYS A 150 6.86 7.73 2.78
CA CYS A 150 7.73 7.26 1.70
C CYS A 150 8.61 6.11 2.18
N HIS A 151 9.39 5.53 1.27
CA HIS A 151 10.49 4.63 1.62
C HIS A 151 11.82 5.38 1.64
N LYS A 152 12.65 5.09 2.64
CA LYS A 152 13.98 5.69 2.83
C LYS A 152 15.05 5.03 1.98
N ALA A 153 14.87 3.74 1.72
CA ALA A 153 15.81 2.90 0.97
C ALA A 153 15.14 2.31 -0.28
N GLN A 154 15.94 1.59 -1.08
CA GLN A 154 15.45 0.88 -2.26
C GLN A 154 14.46 -0.20 -1.84
N THR A 155 13.29 -0.21 -2.46
CA THR A 155 12.27 -1.22 -2.17
C THR A 155 12.57 -2.54 -2.85
N GLY A 156 12.26 -3.62 -2.19
CA GLY A 156 12.15 -4.93 -2.81
C GLY A 156 10.92 -5.05 -3.72
N CYS A 157 10.43 -6.26 -3.90
CA CYS A 157 9.37 -6.56 -4.85
C CYS A 157 8.23 -7.33 -4.19
N VAL A 158 7.03 -7.17 -4.76
CA VAL A 158 5.91 -8.07 -4.52
C VAL A 158 5.70 -8.89 -5.80
N LEU A 159 5.81 -10.21 -5.70
CA LEU A 159 5.67 -11.13 -6.82
C LEU A 159 4.27 -11.75 -6.76
N ASN A 160 3.55 -11.72 -7.87
CA ASN A 160 2.20 -12.27 -7.99
C ASN A 160 2.19 -13.65 -8.64
N SER A 161 3.32 -14.10 -9.18
CA SER A 161 3.49 -15.42 -9.78
C SER A 161 4.89 -15.97 -9.54
N SER A 162 5.05 -17.29 -9.73
CA SER A 162 6.35 -17.96 -9.62
C SER A 162 7.35 -17.55 -10.71
N ASP A 163 6.85 -17.01 -11.81
CA ASP A 163 7.67 -16.62 -12.97
C ASP A 163 8.16 -15.16 -12.89
N ASP A 164 7.65 -14.41 -11.91
CA ASP A 164 8.08 -13.04 -11.66
C ASP A 164 9.50 -13.03 -11.09
N VAL A 165 10.32 -12.14 -11.59
CA VAL A 165 11.69 -11.91 -11.13
C VAL A 165 11.75 -10.58 -10.39
N CYS A 166 12.25 -10.63 -9.17
CA CYS A 166 12.52 -9.42 -8.39
C CYS A 166 13.82 -8.77 -8.86
N ASP A 167 13.71 -7.60 -9.48
CA ASP A 167 14.83 -6.71 -9.76
C ASP A 167 14.61 -5.37 -9.05
N ALA A 168 15.15 -5.25 -7.85
CA ALA A 168 15.02 -4.06 -7.03
C ALA A 168 15.59 -2.80 -7.71
N SER A 169 16.55 -2.95 -8.62
CA SER A 169 17.09 -1.82 -9.39
C SER A 169 16.10 -1.23 -10.39
N GLN A 170 15.05 -2.00 -10.73
CA GLN A 170 14.00 -1.58 -11.66
C GLN A 170 12.75 -1.07 -10.95
N SER A 171 12.58 -1.32 -9.67
CA SER A 171 11.43 -0.83 -8.90
C SER A 171 11.35 0.69 -8.91
N GLU A 172 12.49 1.37 -8.94
CA GLU A 172 12.59 2.83 -9.04
C GLU A 172 12.23 3.37 -10.42
N ARG A 173 12.28 2.56 -11.49
CA ARG A 173 12.07 2.99 -12.88
C ARG A 173 10.66 2.76 -13.41
N ARG A 174 9.84 2.00 -12.74
CA ARG A 174 8.45 1.79 -13.15
C ARG A 174 7.60 2.98 -12.73
N GLY A 175 7.70 4.06 -13.51
CA GLY A 175 6.61 5.02 -13.60
C GLY A 175 5.30 4.29 -13.94
N PRO A 176 4.14 4.92 -13.72
CA PRO A 176 2.85 4.29 -14.00
C PRO A 176 2.89 3.70 -15.42
N PRO A 177 2.40 2.49 -15.67
CA PRO A 177 2.26 1.97 -17.01
C PRO A 177 1.49 3.02 -17.80
N GLN A 178 2.13 3.53 -18.85
CA GLN A 178 1.42 4.39 -19.80
C GLN A 178 0.28 3.53 -20.32
N GLY A 179 -0.94 3.87 -19.90
CA GLY A 179 -2.11 3.19 -20.37
C GLY A 179 -2.06 3.16 -21.88
N ALA A 180 -2.07 1.98 -22.46
CA ALA A 180 -2.35 1.80 -23.86
C ALA A 180 -3.70 2.46 -24.09
N GLY A 181 -3.64 3.69 -24.56
CA GLY A 181 -4.82 4.46 -24.92
C GLY A 181 -5.46 3.79 -26.12
N ASP A 182 -6.37 2.86 -25.86
CA ASP A 182 -7.31 2.41 -26.87
C ASP A 182 -8.29 3.57 -27.13
N ARG A 183 -7.80 4.50 -27.96
CA ARG A 183 -8.63 5.57 -28.51
C ARG A 183 -9.54 4.96 -29.59
N ARG A 184 -10.47 4.14 -29.19
CA ARG A 184 -11.67 3.92 -29.97
C ARG A 184 -12.67 4.99 -29.53
N GLY A 185 -12.66 6.11 -30.23
CA GLY A 185 -13.74 7.07 -30.16
C GLY A 185 -15.09 6.38 -30.46
N PRO A 186 -16.18 6.88 -29.89
CA PRO A 186 -17.50 6.33 -30.18
C PRO A 186 -17.77 6.35 -31.68
N PRO A 187 -18.46 5.34 -32.25
CA PRO A 187 -18.82 5.34 -33.65
C PRO A 187 -19.65 6.59 -33.96
N ARG A 188 -19.27 7.29 -35.02
CA ARG A 188 -20.06 8.40 -35.53
C ARG A 188 -21.44 7.88 -35.87
N GLY A 189 -22.46 8.37 -35.17
CA GLY A 189 -23.85 8.17 -35.52
C GLY A 189 -24.11 8.68 -36.95
N GLU A 190 -24.74 7.84 -37.78
CA GLU A 190 -25.26 8.26 -39.06
C GLU A 190 -26.32 9.35 -38.86
N GLU A 191 -26.05 10.49 -39.45
CA GLU A 191 -27.02 11.58 -39.53
C GLU A 191 -28.29 11.12 -40.24
N GLY A 192 -29.39 11.21 -39.55
CA GLY A 192 -30.71 10.82 -40.05
C GLY A 192 -31.13 11.68 -41.26
N ARG A 193 -31.47 11.00 -42.33
CA ARG A 193 -32.10 11.54 -43.53
C ARG A 193 -33.52 12.02 -43.18
N PRO A 194 -33.94 13.22 -43.57
CA PRO A 194 -35.31 13.67 -43.33
C PRO A 194 -36.33 12.87 -44.16
N PRO A 195 -37.57 12.71 -43.68
CA PRO A 195 -38.60 11.97 -44.38
C PRO A 195 -39.10 12.76 -45.62
N PRO A 196 -39.56 12.06 -46.66
CA PRO A 196 -40.14 12.72 -47.87
C PRO A 196 -41.54 13.26 -47.56
N ARG A 197 -41.90 14.36 -48.27
CA ARG A 197 -43.20 15.01 -48.22
C ARG A 197 -44.31 14.14 -48.79
#